data_e46ef75407a31d5b5fb24f474869f59e
#
_entry.id   e46ef75407a31d5b5fb24f474869f59e
#
_cell.length_a   1.000
_cell.length_b   1.000
_cell.length_c   1.000
_cell.angle_alpha   90.00
_cell.angle_beta   90.00
_cell.angle_gamma   90.00
#
_symmetry.space_group_name_H-M   'P 1'
#
loop_
_entity.id
_entity.type
_entity.pdbx_description
1 polymer ?
#
loop_
_entity_poly.entity_id
_entity_poly.type
_entity_poly.pdbx_seq_one_letter_code
_entity_poly.pdbx_strand_id
1 'polypeptide(L)'
;FGLPEVERGALGAATHLSRLVPQHMMRRLFFTAATVDAATLHHFGSVHEVVPRTELDEAALKVARDIAAKDTRVIRAAKEALNLIDVQRVNSSYRMEQGFTFELNLAGVSDEHRDAFAGTAKGKKE
;
A
#
# COMPACT_ATOMS: atom_id res chain seq x y z
N PHE A 1 2.96 2.21 -8.07
CA PHE A 1 2.46 1.54 -6.86
C PHE A 1 2.41 0.03 -7.09
N GLY A 2 2.87 -0.74 -6.14
CA GLY A 2 2.85 -2.21 -6.20
C GLY A 2 3.40 -2.83 -4.93
N LEU A 3 3.29 -4.16 -4.84
CA LEU A 3 3.76 -4.96 -3.71
C LEU A 3 4.67 -6.09 -4.23
N PRO A 4 5.99 -5.88 -4.26
CA PRO A 4 6.94 -6.86 -4.78
C PRO A 4 7.30 -7.96 -3.77
N GLU A 5 6.65 -8.01 -2.62
CA GLU A 5 7.00 -8.88 -1.50
C GLU A 5 6.99 -10.36 -1.88
N VAL A 6 6.05 -10.78 -2.74
CA VAL A 6 5.96 -12.18 -3.19
C VAL A 6 7.22 -12.64 -3.93
N GLU A 7 7.89 -11.75 -4.67
CA GLU A 7 9.17 -12.06 -5.33
C GLU A 7 10.34 -12.17 -4.35
N ARG A 8 10.14 -11.74 -3.11
CA ARG A 8 11.15 -11.73 -2.05
C ARG A 8 10.87 -12.77 -0.97
N GLY A 9 9.95 -13.69 -1.23
CA GLY A 9 9.56 -14.74 -0.28
C GLY A 9 8.91 -14.19 0.98
N ALA A 10 8.17 -13.09 0.86
CA ALA A 10 7.49 -12.44 1.98
C ALA A 10 6.04 -12.10 1.62
N LEU A 11 5.24 -11.88 2.64
CA LEU A 11 3.92 -11.27 2.52
C LEU A 11 3.96 -9.92 3.23
N GLY A 12 3.28 -8.95 2.68
CA GLY A 12 3.20 -7.65 3.32
C GLY A 12 2.21 -6.74 2.59
N ALA A 13 1.55 -5.87 3.37
CA ALA A 13 0.69 -4.80 2.91
C ALA A 13 -0.51 -5.20 2.02
N ALA A 14 -0.83 -6.48 1.81
CA ALA A 14 -2.05 -6.90 1.11
C ALA A 14 -3.30 -6.35 1.81
N THR A 15 -3.31 -6.31 3.13
CA THR A 15 -4.35 -5.68 3.95
C THR A 15 -4.54 -4.20 3.60
N HIS A 16 -3.46 -3.47 3.38
CA HIS A 16 -3.53 -2.05 3.00
C HIS A 16 -3.94 -1.89 1.54
N LEU A 17 -3.39 -2.70 0.63
CA LEU A 17 -3.73 -2.66 -0.79
C LEU A 17 -5.20 -3.00 -1.04
N SER A 18 -5.79 -3.91 -0.28
CA SER A 18 -7.20 -4.30 -0.39
C SER A 18 -8.19 -3.15 -0.10
N ARG A 19 -7.71 -2.07 0.53
CA ARG A 19 -8.49 -0.85 0.80
C ARG A 19 -8.37 0.19 -0.30
N LEU A 20 -7.40 0.03 -1.19
CA LEU A 20 -7.12 0.99 -2.24
C LEU A 20 -7.72 0.57 -3.59
N VAL A 21 -7.84 -0.72 -3.84
CA VAL A 21 -8.30 -1.23 -5.13
C VAL A 21 -9.29 -2.37 -4.94
N PRO A 22 -10.14 -2.67 -5.94
CA PRO A 22 -11.03 -3.82 -5.91
C PRO A 22 -10.29 -5.13 -5.67
N GLN A 23 -10.95 -6.08 -4.99
CA GLN A 23 -10.33 -7.32 -4.52
C GLN A 23 -9.59 -8.12 -5.62
N HIS A 24 -10.16 -8.22 -6.82
CA HIS A 24 -9.51 -8.94 -7.91
C HIS A 24 -8.26 -8.23 -8.44
N MET A 25 -8.29 -6.90 -8.47
CA MET A 25 -7.11 -6.10 -8.82
C MET A 25 -6.03 -6.25 -7.75
N MET A 26 -6.41 -6.22 -6.47
CA MET A 26 -5.47 -6.47 -5.37
C MET A 26 -4.79 -7.83 -5.52
N ARG A 27 -5.55 -8.90 -5.76
CA ARG A 27 -4.99 -10.25 -5.97
C ARG A 27 -4.05 -10.31 -7.17
N ARG A 28 -4.44 -9.69 -8.29
CA ARG A 28 -3.57 -9.61 -9.47
C ARG A 28 -2.25 -8.92 -9.14
N LEU A 29 -2.29 -7.72 -8.56
CA LEU A 29 -1.09 -6.94 -8.22
C LEU A 29 -0.18 -7.72 -7.26
N PHE A 30 -0.78 -8.33 -6.24
CA PHE A 30 -0.03 -9.06 -5.23
C PHE A 30 0.64 -10.32 -5.79
N PHE A 31 -0.12 -11.18 -6.48
CA PHE A 31 0.41 -12.46 -6.98
C PHE A 31 1.38 -12.32 -8.15
N THR A 32 1.29 -11.24 -8.91
CA THR A 32 2.17 -11.01 -10.06
C THR A 32 3.29 -10.02 -9.77
N ALA A 33 3.34 -9.44 -8.56
CA ALA A 33 4.23 -8.32 -8.22
C ALA A 33 4.13 -7.13 -9.20
N ALA A 34 3.01 -7.04 -9.93
CA ALA A 34 2.80 -5.99 -10.92
C ALA A 34 2.67 -4.61 -10.25
N THR A 35 3.05 -3.59 -10.99
CA THR A 35 2.85 -2.19 -10.58
C THR A 35 1.78 -1.52 -11.40
N VAL A 36 1.18 -0.49 -10.84
CA VAL A 36 0.24 0.42 -11.50
C VAL A 36 0.65 1.87 -11.26
N ASP A 37 0.27 2.72 -12.17
CA ASP A 37 0.53 4.16 -12.07
C ASP A 37 -0.55 4.89 -11.26
N ALA A 38 -0.34 6.17 -11.03
CA ALA A 38 -1.27 7.02 -10.29
C ALA A 38 -2.61 7.19 -11.03
N ALA A 39 -2.60 7.21 -12.36
CA ALA A 39 -3.81 7.35 -13.17
C ALA A 39 -4.74 6.13 -12.99
N THR A 40 -4.18 4.93 -12.96
CA THR A 40 -4.93 3.70 -12.65
C THR A 40 -5.54 3.75 -11.26
N LEU A 41 -4.80 4.19 -10.24
CA LEU A 41 -5.32 4.33 -8.89
C LEU A 41 -6.38 5.43 -8.77
N HIS A 42 -6.25 6.51 -9.55
CA HIS A 42 -7.27 7.54 -9.64
C HIS A 42 -8.57 6.99 -10.24
N HIS A 43 -8.47 6.15 -11.28
CA HIS A 43 -9.64 5.46 -11.84
C HIS A 43 -10.39 4.62 -10.79
N PHE A 44 -9.69 4.00 -9.86
CA PHE A 44 -10.29 3.27 -8.74
C PHE A 44 -10.72 4.14 -7.56
N GLY A 45 -10.49 5.44 -7.60
CA GLY A 45 -10.83 6.37 -6.53
C GLY A 45 -9.86 6.36 -5.34
N SER A 46 -8.72 5.67 -5.44
CA SER A 46 -7.70 5.59 -4.37
C SER A 46 -6.76 6.79 -4.35
N VAL A 47 -6.62 7.46 -5.49
CA VAL A 47 -5.89 8.71 -5.66
C VAL A 47 -6.90 9.79 -6.01
N HIS A 48 -6.89 10.88 -5.27
CA HIS A 48 -7.86 11.95 -5.43
C HIS A 48 -7.68 12.70 -6.76
N GLU A 49 -6.44 13.06 -7.08
CA GLU A 49 -6.08 13.83 -8.27
C GLU A 49 -4.69 13.43 -8.76
N VAL A 50 -4.47 13.50 -10.07
CA VAL A 50 -3.16 13.29 -10.68
C VAL A 50 -2.73 14.59 -11.32
N VAL A 51 -1.65 15.17 -10.83
CA VAL A 51 -1.13 16.48 -11.27
C VAL A 51 0.35 16.35 -11.64
N PRO A 52 0.90 17.31 -12.42
CA PRO A 52 2.33 17.42 -12.63
C PRO A 52 3.08 17.52 -11.28
N ARG A 53 4.30 16.98 -11.24
CA ARG A 53 5.11 16.99 -10.00
C ARG A 53 5.31 18.40 -9.42
N THR A 54 5.40 19.41 -10.27
CA THR A 54 5.55 20.81 -9.87
C THR A 54 4.33 21.40 -9.18
N GLU A 55 3.17 20.79 -9.34
CA GLU A 55 1.89 21.24 -8.79
C GLU A 55 1.43 20.39 -7.58
N LEU A 56 2.15 19.31 -7.27
CA LEU A 56 1.74 18.33 -6.26
C LEU A 56 1.55 18.96 -4.88
N ASP A 57 2.50 19.78 -4.45
CA ASP A 57 2.46 20.41 -3.12
C ASP A 57 1.27 21.36 -3.00
N GLU A 58 1.00 22.15 -4.03
CA GLU A 58 -0.13 23.09 -4.01
C GLU A 58 -1.47 22.35 -4.07
N ALA A 59 -1.59 21.32 -4.88
CA ALA A 59 -2.79 20.46 -4.92
C ALA A 59 -3.06 19.83 -3.55
N ALA A 60 -2.03 19.27 -2.91
CA ALA A 60 -2.15 18.68 -1.57
C ALA A 60 -2.52 19.72 -0.51
N LEU A 61 -1.87 20.89 -0.53
CA LEU A 61 -2.14 21.97 0.41
C LEU A 61 -3.55 22.56 0.24
N LYS A 62 -4.07 22.59 -0.98
CA LYS A 62 -5.46 23.00 -1.23
C LYS A 62 -6.43 22.10 -0.47
N VAL A 63 -6.32 20.78 -0.61
CA VAL A 63 -7.18 19.84 0.13
C VAL A 63 -7.01 20.00 1.64
N ALA A 64 -5.77 20.15 2.11
CA ALA A 64 -5.49 20.34 3.53
C ALA A 64 -6.13 21.64 4.08
N ARG A 65 -6.09 22.74 3.33
CA ARG A 65 -6.74 24.01 3.70
C ARG A 65 -8.26 23.87 3.72
N ASP A 66 -8.85 23.15 2.75
CA ASP A 66 -10.30 22.90 2.71
C ASP A 66 -10.77 22.10 3.95
N ILE A 67 -9.97 21.16 4.42
CA ILE A 67 -10.22 20.42 5.66
C ILE A 67 -10.02 21.32 6.88
N ALA A 68 -8.94 22.09 6.91
CA ALA A 68 -8.60 22.96 8.03
C ALA A 68 -9.61 24.11 8.23
N ALA A 69 -10.33 24.49 7.18
CA ALA A 69 -11.41 25.49 7.24
C ALA A 69 -12.68 24.99 7.94
N LYS A 70 -12.78 23.67 8.23
CA LYS A 70 -13.93 23.10 8.93
C LYS A 70 -13.75 23.17 10.45
N ASP A 71 -14.85 23.05 11.21
CA ASP A 71 -14.76 22.98 12.68
C ASP A 71 -13.89 21.78 13.09
N THR A 72 -12.82 22.08 13.81
CA THR A 72 -11.82 21.07 14.25
C THR A 72 -12.44 19.96 15.10
N ARG A 73 -13.47 20.26 15.90
CA ARG A 73 -14.18 19.27 16.74
C ARG A 73 -14.94 18.29 15.87
N VAL A 74 -15.61 18.80 14.84
CA VAL A 74 -16.35 17.98 13.87
C VAL A 74 -15.38 17.08 13.08
N ILE A 75 -14.27 17.64 12.58
CA ILE A 75 -13.27 16.86 11.82
C ILE A 75 -12.66 15.76 12.69
N ARG A 76 -12.32 16.06 13.95
CA ARG A 76 -11.77 15.04 14.87
C ARG A 76 -12.77 13.92 15.15
N ALA A 77 -14.02 14.26 15.44
CA ALA A 77 -15.07 13.27 15.68
C ALA A 77 -15.37 12.43 14.42
N ALA A 78 -15.41 13.07 13.23
CA ALA A 78 -15.58 12.38 11.96
C ALA A 78 -14.43 11.41 11.68
N LYS A 79 -13.18 11.81 11.90
CA LYS A 79 -12.01 10.95 11.74
C LYS A 79 -12.07 9.72 12.66
N GLU A 80 -12.43 9.92 13.92
CA GLU A 80 -12.62 8.84 14.88
C GLU A 80 -13.74 7.89 14.45
N ALA A 81 -14.91 8.43 14.09
CA ALA A 81 -16.04 7.66 13.62
C ALA A 81 -15.70 6.84 12.36
N LEU A 82 -15.04 7.44 11.36
CA LEU A 82 -14.64 6.76 10.14
C LEU A 82 -13.65 5.62 10.42
N ASN A 83 -12.70 5.82 11.34
CA ASN A 83 -11.76 4.77 11.74
C ASN A 83 -12.47 3.59 12.46
N LEU A 84 -13.56 3.85 13.18
CA LEU A 84 -14.36 2.81 13.84
C LEU A 84 -15.31 2.09 12.87
N ILE A 85 -15.82 2.80 11.88
CA ILE A 85 -16.68 2.25 10.82
C ILE A 85 -15.90 1.33 9.88
N ASP A 86 -14.60 1.52 9.77
CA ASP A 86 -13.75 0.69 8.94
C ASP A 86 -13.73 -0.75 9.45
N VAL A 87 -14.56 -1.58 8.81
CA VAL A 87 -14.88 -2.96 9.24
C VAL A 87 -13.68 -3.90 9.08
N GLN A 88 -12.70 -3.54 8.25
CA GLN A 88 -11.47 -4.33 8.14
C GLN A 88 -10.57 -4.04 9.33
N ARG A 89 -10.50 -4.97 10.25
CA ARG A 89 -9.56 -4.91 11.38
C ARG A 89 -8.12 -5.03 10.85
N VAL A 90 -7.58 -3.92 10.37
CA VAL A 90 -6.22 -3.82 9.80
C VAL A 90 -5.19 -4.50 10.72
N ASN A 91 -5.29 -4.25 12.02
CA ASN A 91 -4.37 -4.84 12.98
C ASN A 91 -4.43 -6.37 13.01
N SER A 92 -5.61 -6.96 12.91
CA SER A 92 -5.77 -8.43 12.90
C SER A 92 -5.32 -9.03 11.58
N SER A 93 -5.69 -8.42 10.46
CA SER A 93 -5.32 -8.86 9.12
C SER A 93 -3.81 -8.75 8.89
N TYR A 94 -3.20 -7.64 9.33
CA TYR A 94 -1.77 -7.44 9.19
C TYR A 94 -0.95 -8.40 10.07
N ARG A 95 -1.41 -8.67 11.30
CA ARG A 95 -0.77 -9.69 12.15
C ARG A 95 -0.82 -11.08 11.52
N MET A 96 -1.93 -11.43 10.87
CA MET A 96 -2.04 -12.70 10.16
C MET A 96 -1.05 -12.76 8.97
N GLU A 97 -0.93 -11.69 8.18
CA GLU A 97 0.07 -11.60 7.10
C GLU A 97 1.50 -11.76 7.64
N GLN A 98 1.83 -11.10 8.75
CA GLN A 98 3.14 -11.22 9.38
C GLN A 98 3.40 -12.66 9.88
N GLY A 99 2.37 -13.37 10.33
CA GLY A 99 2.46 -14.79 10.70
C GLY A 99 2.97 -15.65 9.52
N PHE A 100 2.38 -15.51 8.35
CA PHE A 100 2.83 -16.22 7.14
C PHE A 100 4.25 -15.81 6.70
N THR A 101 4.60 -14.54 6.81
CA THR A 101 5.99 -14.09 6.56
C THR A 101 6.97 -14.75 7.52
N PHE A 102 6.59 -14.91 8.79
CA PHE A 102 7.40 -15.58 9.79
C PHE A 102 7.62 -17.06 9.46
N GLU A 103 6.57 -17.75 9.01
CA GLU A 103 6.66 -19.16 8.57
C GLU A 103 7.61 -19.30 7.37
N LEU A 104 7.53 -18.41 6.38
CA LEU A 104 8.43 -18.39 5.22
C LEU A 104 9.90 -18.12 5.63
N ASN A 105 10.12 -17.23 6.59
CA ASN A 105 11.45 -16.98 7.14
C ASN A 105 12.02 -18.21 7.85
N LEU A 106 11.22 -18.88 8.69
CA LEU A 106 11.63 -20.11 9.38
C LEU A 106 11.92 -21.25 8.41
N ALA A 107 11.23 -21.31 7.29
CA ALA A 107 11.45 -22.29 6.22
C ALA A 107 12.67 -21.95 5.32
N GLY A 108 13.34 -20.81 5.53
CA GLY A 108 14.51 -20.39 4.73
C GLY A 108 14.17 -19.79 3.37
N VAL A 109 12.89 -19.80 2.96
CA VAL A 109 12.44 -19.31 1.64
C VAL A 109 12.78 -17.83 1.43
N SER A 110 12.61 -17.03 2.47
CA SER A 110 12.89 -15.59 2.39
C SER A 110 14.37 -15.28 2.22
N ASP A 111 15.26 -16.10 2.78
CA ASP A 111 16.70 -15.94 2.65
C ASP A 111 17.14 -16.28 1.23
N GLU A 112 16.66 -17.38 0.66
CA GLU A 112 16.93 -17.79 -0.72
C GLU A 112 16.54 -16.69 -1.72
N HIS A 113 15.36 -16.10 -1.56
CA HIS A 113 14.88 -15.02 -2.42
C HIS A 113 15.66 -13.71 -2.25
N ARG A 114 16.06 -13.36 -1.03
CA ARG A 114 16.90 -12.18 -0.75
C ARG A 114 18.29 -12.31 -1.37
N ASP A 115 18.89 -13.46 -1.27
CA ASP A 115 20.22 -13.74 -1.84
C ASP A 115 20.20 -13.70 -3.37
N ALA A 116 19.18 -14.28 -4.00
CA ALA A 116 18.95 -14.21 -5.44
C ALA A 116 18.79 -12.75 -5.91
N PHE A 117 18.02 -11.94 -5.17
CA PHE A 117 17.81 -10.52 -5.49
C PHE A 117 19.10 -9.70 -5.33
N ALA A 118 19.88 -9.95 -4.27
CA ALA A 118 21.15 -9.27 -4.05
C ALA A 118 22.19 -9.63 -5.13
N GLY A 119 22.19 -10.87 -5.62
CA GLY A 119 23.02 -11.33 -6.73
C GLY A 119 22.70 -10.63 -8.04
N THR A 120 21.41 -10.48 -8.37
CA THR A 120 20.96 -9.78 -9.58
C THR A 120 21.23 -8.27 -9.55
N ALA A 121 21.24 -7.64 -8.38
CA ALA A 121 21.54 -6.22 -8.23
C ALA A 121 23.03 -5.90 -8.47
N LYS A 122 23.93 -6.86 -8.21
CA LYS A 122 25.37 -6.70 -8.48
C LYS A 122 25.73 -6.87 -9.97
N GLY A 123 24.99 -7.70 -10.72
CA GLY A 123 25.23 -7.92 -12.15
C GLY A 123 24.69 -6.83 -13.09
N LYS A 124 24.02 -5.80 -12.59
CA LYS A 124 23.54 -4.65 -13.39
C LYS A 124 24.44 -3.41 -13.32
N LYS A 125 25.62 -3.53 -12.71
CA LYS A 125 26.59 -2.42 -12.56
C LYS A 125 27.86 -2.60 -13.41
N GLU A 126 27.89 -3.58 -14.29
CA GLU A 126 28.86 -3.71 -15.39
C GLU A 126 28.10 -3.41 -16.70
#